data_8aec750ce1ff282ad63b9d8f15ea0503
#
_entry.id   8aec750ce1ff282ad63b9d8f15ea0503
#
_cell.length_a   1.000
_cell.length_b   1.000
_cell.length_c   1.000
_cell.angle_alpha   90.00
_cell.angle_beta   90.00
_cell.angle_gamma   90.00
#
_symmetry.space_group_name_H-M   'P 1'
#
loop_
_entity.id
_entity.type
_entity.pdbx_description
1 polymer ?
#
loop_
_entity_poly.entity_id
_entity_poly.type
_entity_poly.pdbx_seq_one_letter_code
_entity_poly.pdbx_strand_id
1 'polypeptide(L)'
;MVFNGILKLMPSLARTINYRQLTSNRSSKGFTLIELLIVIVLFGITSTLITASYITFEKNQRIKNAAQTLKNDLRFAQNKALAGDKGANSECPQASTLVGWYVKFDTTQTSTYTYAGVCNTGGVNSPFNPKTVTFPSGVTLYNSIDIGGIAYSGNVVKVLFKPLSTGISLHDDSNPPFNSASVILQTGNLVVKLKDQQSASPKYQITIQTSGEISETKI
;
A
#
# COMPACT_ATOMS: atom_id res chain seq x y z
N MET A 1 23.50 -26.25 64.14
CA MET A 1 22.53 -25.40 64.87
C MET A 1 21.18 -25.72 64.22
N VAL A 2 20.50 -26.69 64.67
CA VAL A 2 19.40 -26.83 65.62
C VAL A 2 18.40 -25.67 65.50
N PHE A 3 17.25 -25.89 64.90
CA PHE A 3 15.97 -25.47 65.42
C PHE A 3 14.89 -26.45 64.99
N ASN A 4 14.61 -27.35 65.94
CA ASN A 4 13.43 -28.20 66.04
C ASN A 4 12.24 -27.41 66.54
N GLY A 5 11.05 -27.78 66.13
CA GLY A 5 9.85 -27.68 66.92
C GLY A 5 8.88 -26.56 66.42
N ILE A 6 7.75 -26.88 65.90
CA ILE A 6 6.52 -27.05 66.71
C ILE A 6 5.45 -27.68 65.76
N LEU A 7 5.28 -28.95 65.94
CA LEU A 7 4.10 -29.68 65.53
C LEU A 7 3.06 -29.57 66.65
N LYS A 8 1.98 -28.79 66.44
CA LYS A 8 0.84 -28.90 67.39
C LYS A 8 -0.48 -28.63 66.64
N LEU A 9 -1.19 -29.71 66.52
CA LEU A 9 -2.65 -29.87 66.64
C LEU A 9 -3.54 -28.84 65.96
N MET A 10 -4.14 -29.20 64.86
CA MET A 10 -5.47 -28.78 64.50
C MET A 10 -6.39 -29.99 64.42
N PRO A 11 -7.57 -29.96 65.09
CA PRO A 11 -8.48 -31.06 65.14
C PRO A 11 -9.23 -31.19 63.79
N SER A 12 -9.34 -32.44 63.34
CA SER A 12 -10.15 -32.92 62.25
C SER A 12 -11.60 -32.42 62.42
N LEU A 13 -11.98 -31.40 61.64
CA LEU A 13 -13.36 -31.10 61.31
C LEU A 13 -13.68 -31.76 59.97
N ALA A 14 -13.91 -33.08 60.01
CA ALA A 14 -14.57 -33.81 58.93
C ALA A 14 -16.00 -33.28 58.79
N ARG A 15 -16.17 -32.22 58.02
CA ARG A 15 -17.45 -31.74 57.58
C ARG A 15 -17.91 -32.64 56.45
N THR A 16 -18.77 -33.58 56.77
CA THR A 16 -19.48 -34.42 55.80
C THR A 16 -20.30 -33.50 54.91
N ILE A 17 -19.76 -33.16 53.74
CA ILE A 17 -20.53 -32.44 52.73
C ILE A 17 -21.44 -33.47 52.09
N ASN A 18 -22.71 -33.48 52.52
CA ASN A 18 -23.76 -34.23 51.85
C ASN A 18 -23.96 -33.63 50.45
N TYR A 19 -23.32 -34.21 49.45
CA TYR A 19 -23.64 -33.96 48.06
C TYR A 19 -25.05 -34.49 47.81
N ARG A 20 -26.05 -33.65 48.05
CA ARG A 20 -27.37 -33.88 47.46
C ARG A 20 -27.14 -33.85 45.95
N GLN A 21 -27.15 -35.01 45.35
CA GLN A 21 -27.26 -35.16 43.90
C GLN A 21 -28.53 -34.45 43.47
N LEU A 22 -28.40 -33.19 43.05
CA LEU A 22 -29.42 -32.52 42.30
C LEU A 22 -29.46 -33.20 40.93
N THR A 23 -30.16 -34.32 40.86
CA THR A 23 -30.58 -34.89 39.57
C THR A 23 -31.52 -33.87 38.93
N SER A 24 -30.91 -32.89 38.24
CA SER A 24 -31.62 -32.03 37.32
C SER A 24 -32.14 -32.95 36.21
N ASN A 25 -33.35 -33.34 36.32
CA ASN A 25 -34.08 -34.04 35.28
C ASN A 25 -34.36 -33.02 34.15
N ARG A 26 -33.28 -32.50 33.54
CA ARG A 26 -33.38 -31.74 32.31
C ARG A 26 -33.71 -32.74 31.23
N SER A 27 -35.00 -32.82 30.91
CA SER A 27 -35.46 -33.42 29.67
C SER A 27 -34.72 -32.70 28.54
N SER A 28 -33.63 -33.29 28.05
CA SER A 28 -32.94 -32.82 26.86
C SER A 28 -33.88 -33.07 25.68
N LYS A 29 -34.65 -32.04 25.33
CA LYS A 29 -35.40 -32.05 24.07
C LYS A 29 -34.39 -32.07 22.95
N GLY A 30 -34.28 -33.17 22.25
CA GLY A 30 -33.46 -33.27 21.05
C GLY A 30 -34.04 -32.37 19.95
N PHE A 31 -33.18 -31.85 19.09
CA PHE A 31 -33.59 -31.10 17.91
C PHE A 31 -34.38 -32.00 16.94
N THR A 32 -35.42 -31.45 16.37
CA THR A 32 -36.16 -32.14 15.31
C THR A 32 -35.35 -32.07 14.00
N LEU A 33 -35.50 -33.07 13.15
CA LEU A 33 -34.84 -33.10 11.84
C LEU A 33 -35.21 -31.89 10.98
N ILE A 34 -36.47 -31.44 11.05
CA ILE A 34 -36.95 -30.26 10.34
C ILE A 34 -36.29 -28.95 10.85
N GLU A 35 -36.08 -28.83 12.15
CA GLU A 35 -35.44 -27.67 12.76
C GLU A 35 -33.97 -27.54 12.32
N LEU A 36 -33.26 -28.67 12.27
CA LEU A 36 -31.90 -28.72 11.73
C LEU A 36 -31.86 -28.34 10.24
N LEU A 37 -32.83 -28.82 9.44
CA LEU A 37 -32.93 -28.52 8.03
C LEU A 37 -33.13 -27.01 7.78
N ILE A 38 -34.04 -26.39 8.52
CA ILE A 38 -34.29 -24.94 8.43
C ILE A 38 -33.00 -24.14 8.78
N VAL A 39 -32.29 -24.53 9.83
CA VAL A 39 -31.06 -23.84 10.26
C VAL A 39 -29.99 -23.89 9.17
N ILE A 40 -29.74 -25.06 8.56
CA ILE A 40 -28.70 -25.16 7.51
C ILE A 40 -29.09 -24.39 6.24
N VAL A 41 -30.38 -24.32 5.88
CA VAL A 41 -30.86 -23.52 4.74
C VAL A 41 -30.66 -22.03 5.03
N LEU A 42 -31.08 -21.54 6.19
CA LEU A 42 -30.86 -20.13 6.57
C LEU A 42 -29.37 -19.78 6.64
N PHE A 43 -28.56 -20.67 7.19
CA PHE A 43 -27.11 -20.49 7.25
C PHE A 43 -26.48 -20.44 5.85
N GLY A 44 -26.93 -21.28 4.92
CA GLY A 44 -26.47 -21.27 3.53
C GLY A 44 -26.78 -19.94 2.83
N ILE A 45 -28.01 -19.42 2.97
CA ILE A 45 -28.40 -18.15 2.36
C ILE A 45 -27.60 -16.98 2.96
N THR A 46 -27.47 -16.89 4.27
CA THR A 46 -26.72 -15.80 4.93
C THR A 46 -25.24 -15.83 4.58
N SER A 47 -24.63 -17.00 4.49
CA SER A 47 -23.20 -17.15 4.12
C SER A 47 -22.90 -16.61 2.73
N THR A 48 -23.77 -16.79 1.74
CA THR A 48 -23.55 -16.29 0.37
C THR A 48 -23.56 -14.75 0.31
N LEU A 49 -24.46 -14.09 1.04
CA LEU A 49 -24.56 -12.64 1.08
C LEU A 49 -23.32 -12.00 1.74
N ILE A 50 -22.82 -12.58 2.82
CA ILE A 50 -21.63 -12.10 3.53
C ILE A 50 -20.39 -12.22 2.64
N THR A 51 -20.23 -13.33 1.93
CA THR A 51 -19.06 -13.58 1.08
C THR A 51 -18.95 -12.55 -0.06
N ALA A 52 -20.05 -12.21 -0.72
CA ALA A 52 -20.05 -11.23 -1.81
C ALA A 52 -19.62 -9.84 -1.34
N SER A 53 -20.10 -9.40 -0.18
CA SER A 53 -19.72 -8.12 0.42
C SER A 53 -18.26 -8.08 0.84
N TYR A 54 -17.75 -9.18 1.38
CA TYR A 54 -16.36 -9.31 1.81
C TYR A 54 -15.37 -9.17 0.64
N ILE A 55 -15.62 -9.84 -0.48
CA ILE A 55 -14.77 -9.78 -1.68
C ILE A 55 -14.67 -8.33 -2.20
N THR A 56 -15.80 -7.62 -2.25
CA THR A 56 -15.81 -6.22 -2.71
C THR A 56 -15.04 -5.31 -1.75
N PHE A 57 -15.18 -5.51 -0.46
CA PHE A 57 -14.44 -4.78 0.56
C PHE A 57 -12.94 -5.03 0.44
N GLU A 58 -12.51 -6.29 0.31
CA GLU A 58 -11.10 -6.67 0.15
C GLU A 58 -10.46 -6.00 -1.08
N LYS A 59 -11.13 -6.04 -2.24
CA LYS A 59 -10.66 -5.36 -3.46
C LYS A 59 -10.45 -3.86 -3.23
N ASN A 60 -11.40 -3.19 -2.59
CA ASN A 60 -11.29 -1.76 -2.30
C ASN A 60 -10.13 -1.46 -1.34
N GLN A 61 -9.90 -2.30 -0.33
CA GLN A 61 -8.79 -2.13 0.61
C GLN A 61 -7.43 -2.34 -0.08
N ARG A 62 -7.31 -3.32 -0.98
CA ARG A 62 -6.07 -3.54 -1.75
C ARG A 62 -5.70 -2.31 -2.58
N ILE A 63 -6.68 -1.71 -3.30
CA ILE A 63 -6.43 -0.52 -4.11
C ILE A 63 -6.05 0.67 -3.22
N LYS A 64 -6.74 0.86 -2.09
CA LYS A 64 -6.41 1.89 -1.11
C LYS A 64 -4.99 1.75 -0.59
N ASN A 65 -4.61 0.54 -0.17
CA ASN A 65 -3.27 0.27 0.33
C ASN A 65 -2.21 0.51 -0.77
N ALA A 66 -2.48 0.12 -2.02
CA ALA A 66 -1.60 0.39 -3.15
C ALA A 66 -1.43 1.90 -3.39
N ALA A 67 -2.51 2.68 -3.31
CA ALA A 67 -2.46 4.13 -3.43
C ALA A 67 -1.63 4.78 -2.31
N GLN A 68 -1.79 4.31 -1.07
CA GLN A 68 -1.01 4.78 0.07
C GLN A 68 0.48 4.42 -0.07
N THR A 69 0.79 3.22 -0.52
CA THR A 69 2.18 2.80 -0.78
C THR A 69 2.81 3.67 -1.86
N LEU A 70 2.13 3.87 -2.98
CA LEU A 70 2.62 4.75 -4.06
C LEU A 70 2.85 6.18 -3.57
N LYS A 71 1.91 6.73 -2.79
CA LYS A 71 2.07 8.06 -2.17
C LYS A 71 3.29 8.13 -1.25
N ASN A 72 3.53 7.08 -0.47
CA ASN A 72 4.69 7.02 0.43
C ASN A 72 6.01 6.93 -0.36
N ASP A 73 6.04 6.17 -1.45
CA ASP A 73 7.22 6.04 -2.31
C ASP A 73 7.51 7.34 -3.08
N LEU A 74 6.47 8.07 -3.51
CA LEU A 74 6.62 9.41 -4.06
C LEU A 74 7.25 10.37 -3.05
N ARG A 75 6.75 10.36 -1.80
CA ARG A 75 7.31 11.16 -0.71
C ARG A 75 8.73 10.73 -0.33
N PHE A 76 9.00 9.43 -0.40
CA PHE A 76 10.35 8.91 -0.21
C PHE A 76 11.32 9.48 -1.26
N ALA A 77 10.96 9.43 -2.54
CA ALA A 77 11.77 10.02 -3.61
C ALA A 77 11.94 11.53 -3.43
N GLN A 78 10.88 12.25 -3.05
CA GLN A 78 10.93 13.67 -2.73
C GLN A 78 11.89 13.97 -1.57
N ASN A 79 11.80 13.23 -0.48
CA ASN A 79 12.67 13.42 0.69
C ASN A 79 14.14 13.10 0.36
N LYS A 80 14.40 12.07 -0.44
CA LYS A 80 15.73 11.73 -0.94
C LYS A 80 16.30 12.88 -1.79
N ALA A 81 15.52 13.47 -2.68
CA ALA A 81 15.92 14.62 -3.47
C ALA A 81 16.23 15.83 -2.58
N LEU A 82 15.34 16.17 -1.65
CA LEU A 82 15.51 17.29 -0.72
C LEU A 82 16.74 17.13 0.18
N ALA A 83 17.01 15.91 0.63
CA ALA A 83 18.20 15.60 1.42
C ALA A 83 19.50 15.61 0.60
N GLY A 84 19.41 15.73 -0.73
CA GLY A 84 20.60 15.64 -1.59
C GLY A 84 21.24 14.24 -1.59
N ASP A 85 20.44 13.19 -1.33
CA ASP A 85 20.94 11.83 -1.17
C ASP A 85 21.45 11.27 -2.51
N LYS A 86 22.74 10.99 -2.57
CA LYS A 86 23.45 10.44 -3.74
C LYS A 86 23.55 8.90 -3.72
N GLY A 87 22.86 8.22 -2.78
CA GLY A 87 23.01 6.79 -2.61
C GLY A 87 24.35 6.38 -1.99
N ALA A 88 24.74 5.11 -2.17
CA ALA A 88 26.05 4.63 -1.74
C ALA A 88 27.17 5.24 -2.58
N ASN A 89 28.37 5.34 -2.02
CA ASN A 89 29.52 6.10 -2.57
C ASN A 89 29.91 5.78 -4.03
N SER A 90 29.50 4.64 -4.57
CA SER A 90 29.81 4.21 -5.94
C SER A 90 28.71 4.54 -6.96
N GLU A 91 27.49 4.87 -6.49
CA GLU A 91 26.34 5.02 -7.37
C GLU A 91 26.26 6.43 -7.98
N CYS A 92 26.53 7.44 -7.17
CA CYS A 92 26.66 8.82 -7.60
C CYS A 92 27.95 9.41 -7.02
N PRO A 93 29.07 9.38 -7.77
CA PRO A 93 30.37 9.85 -7.28
C PRO A 93 30.32 11.27 -6.71
N GLN A 94 31.16 11.55 -5.73
CA GLN A 94 31.19 12.88 -5.08
C GLN A 94 31.43 14.03 -6.07
N ALA A 95 32.23 13.81 -7.11
CA ALA A 95 32.49 14.77 -8.17
C ALA A 95 31.31 15.01 -9.11
N SER A 96 30.26 14.16 -9.04
CA SER A 96 29.04 14.26 -9.85
C SER A 96 28.01 15.12 -9.16
N THR A 97 27.11 15.73 -9.93
CA THR A 97 26.01 16.54 -9.41
C THR A 97 24.72 15.69 -9.35
N LEU A 98 24.04 15.70 -8.22
CA LEU A 98 22.70 15.10 -8.12
C LEU A 98 21.71 15.95 -8.93
N VAL A 99 21.08 15.35 -9.93
CA VAL A 99 20.01 15.97 -10.71
C VAL A 99 18.69 15.91 -9.94
N GLY A 100 18.45 14.79 -9.26
CA GLY A 100 17.28 14.58 -8.42
C GLY A 100 16.94 13.11 -8.23
N TRP A 101 15.74 12.87 -7.68
CA TRP A 101 15.12 11.55 -7.60
C TRP A 101 13.83 11.57 -8.40
N TYR A 102 13.55 10.50 -9.13
CA TYR A 102 12.34 10.41 -9.96
C TYR A 102 11.52 9.18 -9.67
N VAL A 103 10.24 9.26 -10.02
CA VAL A 103 9.34 8.12 -10.11
C VAL A 103 8.84 8.02 -11.55
N LYS A 104 9.01 6.83 -12.16
CA LYS A 104 8.59 6.52 -13.53
C LYS A 104 7.29 5.74 -13.50
N PHE A 105 6.32 6.23 -14.25
CA PHE A 105 5.08 5.52 -14.58
C PHE A 105 5.08 5.16 -16.06
N ASP A 106 4.64 3.95 -16.37
CA ASP A 106 4.56 3.43 -17.73
C ASP A 106 3.18 2.81 -17.95
N THR A 107 2.39 3.40 -18.83
CA THR A 107 1.05 2.93 -19.13
C THR A 107 1.00 1.61 -19.90
N THR A 108 2.16 1.16 -20.45
CA THR A 108 2.31 -0.16 -21.06
C THR A 108 2.62 -1.25 -20.05
N GLN A 109 3.18 -0.86 -18.87
CA GLN A 109 3.53 -1.74 -17.76
C GLN A 109 2.73 -1.37 -16.51
N THR A 110 1.42 -1.51 -16.61
CA THR A 110 0.46 -1.01 -15.61
C THR A 110 0.55 -1.68 -14.22
N SER A 111 1.30 -2.77 -14.09
CA SER A 111 1.47 -3.50 -12.81
C SER A 111 2.64 -3.02 -11.97
N THR A 112 3.47 -2.12 -12.50
CA THR A 112 4.70 -1.67 -11.82
C THR A 112 4.93 -0.17 -11.99
N TYR A 113 5.77 0.38 -11.10
CA TYR A 113 6.40 1.67 -11.25
C TYR A 113 7.84 1.58 -10.75
N THR A 114 8.69 2.50 -11.17
CA THR A 114 10.11 2.50 -10.79
C THR A 114 10.49 3.84 -10.19
N TYR A 115 11.28 3.84 -9.13
CA TYR A 115 11.93 5.05 -8.65
C TYR A 115 13.45 4.89 -8.62
N ALA A 116 14.17 5.97 -8.86
CA ALA A 116 15.63 6.00 -8.87
C ALA A 116 16.16 7.42 -8.65
N GLY A 117 17.43 7.51 -8.27
CA GLY A 117 18.16 8.77 -8.33
C GLY A 117 18.75 9.01 -9.72
N VAL A 118 19.08 10.26 -10.03
CA VAL A 118 19.76 10.68 -11.27
C VAL A 118 20.96 11.54 -10.93
N CYS A 119 22.11 11.12 -11.43
CA CYS A 119 23.36 11.88 -11.36
C CYS A 119 23.79 12.42 -12.72
N ASN A 120 24.38 13.61 -12.71
CA ASN A 120 25.12 14.16 -13.85
C ASN A 120 26.59 13.95 -13.62
N THR A 121 27.21 13.17 -14.51
CA THR A 121 28.67 12.94 -14.52
C THR A 121 29.21 13.35 -15.86
N GLY A 122 30.03 14.42 -15.88
CA GLY A 122 30.61 14.92 -17.13
C GLY A 122 29.58 15.39 -18.17
N GLY A 123 28.45 15.92 -17.75
CA GLY A 123 27.38 16.39 -18.63
C GLY A 123 26.33 15.31 -19.01
N VAL A 124 26.54 14.06 -18.60
CA VAL A 124 25.61 12.95 -18.89
C VAL A 124 24.77 12.62 -17.66
N ASN A 125 23.46 12.61 -17.85
CA ASN A 125 22.52 12.20 -16.81
C ASN A 125 22.34 10.69 -16.82
N SER A 126 22.63 10.04 -15.69
CA SER A 126 22.53 8.58 -15.54
C SER A 126 21.70 8.23 -14.31
N PRO A 127 20.72 7.32 -14.44
CA PRO A 127 20.00 6.78 -13.29
C PRO A 127 20.91 5.93 -12.40
N PHE A 128 20.68 6.00 -11.09
CA PHE A 128 21.34 5.13 -10.12
C PHE A 128 20.32 4.57 -9.12
N ASN A 129 20.61 3.43 -8.54
CA ASN A 129 19.80 2.73 -7.55
C ASN A 129 18.32 2.56 -7.97
N PRO A 130 18.05 2.03 -9.18
CA PRO A 130 16.69 1.84 -9.64
C PRO A 130 15.99 0.76 -8.81
N LYS A 131 14.80 1.06 -8.34
CA LYS A 131 13.92 0.10 -7.66
C LYS A 131 12.57 0.04 -8.34
N THR A 132 12.24 -1.12 -8.87
CA THR A 132 10.91 -1.41 -9.42
C THR A 132 10.00 -1.96 -8.32
N VAL A 133 8.86 -1.37 -8.18
CA VAL A 133 7.81 -1.78 -7.23
C VAL A 133 6.63 -2.34 -8.02
N THR A 134 6.18 -3.53 -7.62
CA THR A 134 5.01 -4.19 -8.21
C THR A 134 3.78 -3.90 -7.35
N PHE A 135 2.68 -3.51 -7.97
CA PHE A 135 1.41 -3.36 -7.26
C PHE A 135 0.92 -4.72 -6.73
N PRO A 136 0.13 -4.72 -5.66
CA PRO A 136 -0.53 -5.93 -5.19
C PRO A 136 -1.36 -6.57 -6.30
N SER A 137 -1.47 -7.92 -6.25
CA SER A 137 -2.27 -8.67 -7.24
C SER A 137 -3.67 -8.09 -7.41
N GLY A 138 -4.08 -7.90 -8.66
CA GLY A 138 -5.38 -7.32 -9.02
C GLY A 138 -5.45 -5.79 -9.02
N VAL A 139 -4.35 -5.08 -8.71
CA VAL A 139 -4.27 -3.62 -8.79
C VAL A 139 -3.37 -3.21 -9.95
N THR A 140 -3.81 -2.26 -10.75
CA THR A 140 -3.04 -1.73 -11.88
C THR A 140 -3.19 -0.22 -12.00
N LEU A 141 -2.22 0.41 -12.65
CA LEU A 141 -2.37 1.78 -13.14
C LEU A 141 -3.54 1.84 -14.14
N TYR A 142 -4.26 2.92 -14.13
CA TYR A 142 -5.19 3.22 -15.21
C TYR A 142 -4.39 3.59 -16.47
N ASN A 143 -4.93 3.24 -17.63
CA ASN A 143 -4.22 3.37 -18.93
C ASN A 143 -3.98 4.83 -19.37
N SER A 144 -4.39 5.80 -18.58
CA SER A 144 -4.22 7.22 -18.86
C SER A 144 -3.63 7.91 -17.63
N ILE A 145 -2.60 8.69 -17.87
CA ILE A 145 -2.03 9.63 -16.90
C ILE A 145 -2.49 11.01 -17.35
N ASP A 146 -3.05 11.81 -16.42
CA ASP A 146 -3.53 13.13 -16.76
C ASP A 146 -2.54 14.18 -16.25
N ILE A 147 -2.29 15.19 -17.07
CA ILE A 147 -1.47 16.36 -16.72
C ILE A 147 -2.30 17.61 -16.97
N GLY A 148 -2.53 18.43 -15.93
CA GLY A 148 -3.37 19.62 -16.05
C GLY A 148 -4.82 19.34 -16.42
N GLY A 149 -5.33 18.12 -16.12
CA GLY A 149 -6.70 17.72 -16.47
C GLY A 149 -6.88 17.16 -17.89
N ILE A 150 -5.79 17.03 -18.66
CA ILE A 150 -5.80 16.49 -20.02
C ILE A 150 -5.00 15.19 -20.02
N ALA A 151 -5.53 14.16 -20.69
CA ALA A 151 -4.84 12.89 -20.84
C ALA A 151 -3.53 13.08 -21.60
N TYR A 152 -2.43 12.61 -21.01
CA TYR A 152 -1.12 12.64 -21.65
C TYR A 152 -1.06 11.58 -22.75
N SER A 153 -0.61 12.00 -23.94
CA SER A 153 -0.56 11.12 -25.12
C SER A 153 0.61 10.15 -25.15
N GLY A 154 1.63 10.37 -24.31
CA GLY A 154 2.78 9.47 -24.21
C GLY A 154 2.53 8.32 -23.25
N ASN A 155 3.34 7.27 -23.39
CA ASN A 155 3.22 6.08 -22.54
C ASN A 155 3.98 6.21 -21.22
N VAL A 156 5.01 7.05 -21.15
CA VAL A 156 5.91 7.14 -20.00
C VAL A 156 5.94 8.56 -19.47
N VAL A 157 5.74 8.68 -18.15
CA VAL A 157 5.93 9.93 -17.41
C VAL A 157 6.89 9.68 -16.25
N LYS A 158 7.92 10.50 -16.17
CA LYS A 158 8.89 10.54 -15.07
C LYS A 158 8.66 11.82 -14.28
N VAL A 159 8.34 11.70 -13.00
CA VAL A 159 8.24 12.83 -12.07
C VAL A 159 9.57 13.02 -11.41
N LEU A 160 10.29 14.07 -11.73
CA LEU A 160 11.59 14.41 -11.14
C LEU A 160 11.43 15.41 -10.00
N PHE A 161 11.86 15.03 -8.83
CA PHE A 161 12.03 15.87 -7.65
C PHE A 161 13.48 16.39 -7.64
N LYS A 162 13.65 17.71 -7.66
CA LYS A 162 14.98 18.34 -7.71
C LYS A 162 15.55 18.58 -6.31
N PRO A 163 16.86 18.55 -6.13
CA PRO A 163 17.51 18.90 -4.87
C PRO A 163 17.18 20.34 -4.47
N LEU A 164 17.00 20.58 -3.19
CA LEU A 164 16.75 21.91 -2.61
C LEU A 164 15.55 22.66 -3.21
N SER A 165 14.66 21.96 -3.91
CA SER A 165 13.46 22.53 -4.54
C SER A 165 12.23 21.73 -4.14
N THR A 166 11.15 22.41 -3.83
CA THR A 166 9.85 21.76 -3.53
C THR A 166 9.08 21.40 -4.80
N GLY A 167 9.40 22.02 -5.95
CA GLY A 167 8.70 21.80 -7.21
C GLY A 167 9.13 20.50 -7.91
N ILE A 168 8.31 20.09 -8.86
CA ILE A 168 8.57 18.93 -9.72
C ILE A 168 8.84 19.37 -11.16
N SER A 169 9.49 18.50 -11.93
CA SER A 169 9.50 18.58 -13.39
C SER A 169 9.06 17.23 -13.97
N LEU A 170 8.29 17.30 -15.04
CA LEU A 170 7.77 16.12 -15.72
C LEU A 170 8.63 15.87 -16.97
N HIS A 171 9.02 14.62 -17.16
CA HIS A 171 9.85 14.17 -18.26
C HIS A 171 9.26 12.92 -18.90
N ASP A 172 9.46 12.79 -20.19
CA ASP A 172 9.14 11.58 -20.96
C ASP A 172 10.30 10.56 -20.93
N ASP A 173 10.28 9.59 -21.84
CA ASP A 173 11.34 8.57 -21.95
C ASP A 173 12.40 8.91 -23.00
N SER A 174 12.48 10.16 -23.46
CA SER A 174 13.48 10.63 -24.43
C SER A 174 14.91 10.42 -23.96
N ASN A 175 15.80 10.20 -24.88
CA ASN A 175 17.23 10.02 -24.63
C ASN A 175 18.01 11.19 -25.26
N PRO A 176 18.91 11.85 -24.49
CA PRO A 176 19.32 11.58 -23.10
C PRO A 176 18.25 11.97 -22.08
N PRO A 177 18.15 11.21 -20.97
CA PRO A 177 17.11 11.43 -19.98
C PRO A 177 17.31 12.72 -19.17
N PHE A 178 16.23 13.31 -18.72
CA PHE A 178 16.20 14.47 -17.81
C PHE A 178 16.95 15.71 -18.33
N ASN A 179 16.95 15.91 -19.64
CA ASN A 179 17.44 17.12 -20.30
C ASN A 179 16.25 18.03 -20.72
N SER A 180 16.57 19.14 -21.38
CA SER A 180 15.54 20.07 -21.87
C SER A 180 14.62 19.45 -22.93
N ALA A 181 15.12 18.50 -23.74
CA ALA A 181 14.32 17.83 -24.77
C ALA A 181 13.34 16.80 -24.20
N SER A 182 13.65 16.22 -23.02
CA SER A 182 12.76 15.25 -22.36
C SER A 182 11.67 15.90 -21.51
N VAL A 183 11.67 17.24 -21.36
CA VAL A 183 10.66 17.95 -20.54
C VAL A 183 9.31 17.89 -21.22
N ILE A 184 8.32 17.41 -20.51
CA ILE A 184 6.92 17.45 -20.96
C ILE A 184 6.42 18.90 -20.81
N LEU A 185 6.08 19.51 -21.93
CA LEU A 185 5.64 20.91 -21.97
C LEU A 185 4.22 21.14 -21.44
N GLN A 186 3.46 20.04 -21.24
CA GLN A 186 2.12 20.13 -20.65
C GLN A 186 2.26 20.54 -19.19
N THR A 187 1.61 21.65 -18.81
CA THR A 187 1.68 22.21 -17.46
C THR A 187 0.48 21.82 -16.62
N GLY A 188 0.67 21.73 -15.32
CA GLY A 188 -0.37 21.43 -14.36
C GLY A 188 -0.06 20.24 -13.46
N ASN A 189 -1.04 19.85 -12.66
CA ASN A 189 -0.89 18.75 -11.73
C ASN A 189 -0.87 17.41 -12.48
N LEU A 190 0.02 16.53 -12.05
CA LEU A 190 0.03 15.15 -12.54
C LEU A 190 -0.97 14.33 -11.74
N VAL A 191 -1.84 13.59 -12.43
CA VAL A 191 -2.82 12.69 -11.81
C VAL A 191 -2.59 11.28 -12.31
N VAL A 192 -2.24 10.40 -11.38
CA VAL A 192 -2.06 8.97 -11.60
C VAL A 192 -3.24 8.24 -10.95
N LYS A 193 -3.93 7.41 -11.72
CA LYS A 193 -5.12 6.70 -11.27
C LYS A 193 -4.86 5.21 -11.12
N LEU A 194 -5.42 4.61 -10.08
CA LEU A 194 -5.36 3.17 -9.79
C LEU A 194 -6.73 2.54 -9.96
N LYS A 195 -6.76 1.34 -10.54
CA LYS A 195 -7.97 0.54 -10.73
C LYS A 195 -7.78 -0.90 -10.29
N ASP A 196 -8.88 -1.60 -10.08
CA ASP A 196 -8.90 -3.06 -10.09
C ASP A 196 -8.67 -3.55 -11.52
N GLN A 197 -7.86 -4.58 -11.71
CA GLN A 197 -7.54 -5.13 -13.03
C GLN A 197 -8.78 -5.53 -13.83
N GLN A 198 -9.83 -5.98 -13.14
CA GLN A 198 -11.09 -6.39 -13.73
C GLN A 198 -12.09 -5.22 -13.91
N SER A 199 -11.78 -4.03 -13.40
CA SER A 199 -12.66 -2.85 -13.48
C SER A 199 -12.27 -1.95 -14.65
N ALA A 200 -13.27 -1.47 -15.36
CA ALA A 200 -13.05 -0.45 -16.39
C ALA A 200 -12.77 0.95 -15.79
N SER A 201 -13.24 1.22 -14.57
CA SER A 201 -13.16 2.53 -13.94
C SER A 201 -12.09 2.58 -12.85
N PRO A 202 -11.35 3.68 -12.74
CA PRO A 202 -10.42 3.89 -11.62
C PRO A 202 -11.18 4.10 -10.31
N LYS A 203 -10.52 3.84 -9.17
CA LYS A 203 -11.11 3.97 -7.84
C LYS A 203 -10.34 4.91 -6.91
N TYR A 204 -9.07 5.09 -7.15
CA TYR A 204 -8.20 5.99 -6.41
C TYR A 204 -7.34 6.79 -7.38
N GLN A 205 -7.07 8.03 -7.01
CA GLN A 205 -6.12 8.87 -7.73
C GLN A 205 -5.09 9.44 -6.77
N ILE A 206 -3.88 9.58 -7.26
CA ILE A 206 -2.78 10.32 -6.63
C ILE A 206 -2.54 11.56 -7.47
N THR A 207 -2.64 12.71 -6.85
CA THR A 207 -2.36 14.00 -7.48
C THR A 207 -1.05 14.52 -6.97
N ILE A 208 -0.16 14.86 -7.89
CA ILE A 208 1.14 15.48 -7.62
C ILE A 208 1.08 16.88 -8.19
N GLN A 209 1.05 17.87 -7.31
CA GLN A 209 1.03 19.27 -7.72
C GLN A 209 2.40 19.72 -8.21
N THR A 210 2.42 20.76 -9.03
CA THR A 210 3.66 21.39 -9.49
C THR A 210 4.52 21.92 -8.35
N SER A 211 3.91 22.26 -7.22
CA SER A 211 4.58 22.61 -5.95
C SER A 211 5.29 21.44 -5.27
N GLY A 212 5.04 20.21 -5.70
CA GLY A 212 5.51 18.98 -5.05
C GLY A 212 4.58 18.44 -3.96
N GLU A 213 3.41 19.04 -3.73
CA GLU A 213 2.41 18.46 -2.83
C GLU A 213 1.84 17.17 -3.42
N ILE A 214 1.74 16.12 -2.59
CA ILE A 214 1.25 14.80 -2.99
C ILE A 214 0.02 14.47 -2.16
N SER A 215 -1.11 14.33 -2.84
CA SER A 215 -2.41 13.98 -2.24
C SER A 215 -2.98 12.71 -2.84
N GLU A 216 -3.84 12.06 -2.09
CA GLU A 216 -4.55 10.83 -2.45
C GLU A 216 -6.05 11.08 -2.28
N THR A 217 -6.83 10.68 -3.25
CA THR A 217 -8.29 10.85 -3.23
C THR A 217 -8.97 9.59 -3.79
N LYS A 218 -10.06 9.19 -3.15
CA LYS A 218 -10.98 8.17 -3.68
C LYS A 218 -11.89 8.83 -4.72
N ILE A 219 -12.09 8.19 -5.86
CA ILE A 219 -12.95 8.63 -6.97
C ILE A 219 -14.05 7.62 -7.27
#